data_e9e7171c823243f58d5752aec422bcdd
#
_entry.id   e9e7171c823243f58d5752aec422bcdd
#
_cell.length_a   1.000
_cell.length_b   1.000
_cell.length_c   1.000
_cell.angle_alpha   90.00
_cell.angle_beta   90.00
_cell.angle_gamma   90.00
#
_symmetry.space_group_name_H-M   'P 1'
#
loop_
_entity.id
_entity.type
_entity.pdbx_description
1 polymer ?
#
loop_
_entity_poly.entity_id
_entity_poly.type
_entity_poly.pdbx_seq_one_letter_code
_entity_poly.pdbx_strand_id
1 'polypeptide(L)'
;MTRARRLCPQAVVVAPDFETFERVSASVMETFRRVTPQVEVISLDEAFLDVRGSARRLGSPLEIAERLRATIHDEQGITCSVGIAATMTLAKMASRRAKPDGVVVVPPDRVTSFLHPLDVGELWGVGEKTRAML
;
A
#
# COMPACT_ATOMS: atom_id res chain seq x y z
N MET A 1 23.48 -11.12 -2.62
CA MET A 1 24.31 -10.97 -1.39
C MET A 1 25.73 -10.45 -1.69
N THR A 2 26.51 -11.05 -2.59
CA THR A 2 27.92 -10.67 -2.87
C THR A 2 28.11 -9.21 -3.29
N ARG A 3 27.21 -8.65 -4.14
CA ARG A 3 27.28 -7.25 -4.57
C ARG A 3 26.95 -6.28 -3.43
N ALA A 4 25.94 -6.58 -2.62
CA ALA A 4 25.56 -5.75 -1.47
C ALA A 4 26.70 -5.65 -0.45
N ARG A 5 27.35 -6.77 -0.10
CA ARG A 5 28.51 -6.78 0.80
C ARG A 5 29.70 -5.99 0.27
N ARG A 6 29.91 -5.95 -1.07
CA ARG A 6 30.97 -5.13 -1.68
C ARG A 6 30.65 -3.63 -1.59
N LEU A 7 29.38 -3.24 -1.76
CA LEU A 7 28.96 -1.84 -1.72
C LEU A 7 28.85 -1.29 -0.30
N CYS A 8 28.54 -2.15 0.67
CA CYS A 8 28.40 -1.79 2.07
C CYS A 8 28.97 -2.90 2.97
N PRO A 9 30.32 -2.94 3.18
CA PRO A 9 30.97 -3.99 3.97
C PRO A 9 30.52 -4.06 5.43
N GLN A 10 30.11 -2.92 5.99
CA GLN A 10 29.63 -2.78 7.37
C GLN A 10 28.16 -3.18 7.56
N ALA A 11 27.44 -3.54 6.50
CA ALA A 11 26.04 -3.92 6.61
C ALA A 11 25.84 -5.19 7.45
N VAL A 12 24.99 -5.13 8.43
CA VAL A 12 24.55 -6.30 9.19
C VAL A 12 23.53 -7.07 8.36
N VAL A 13 23.79 -8.36 8.16
CA VAL A 13 22.88 -9.25 7.43
C VAL A 13 22.03 -10.00 8.45
N VAL A 14 20.73 -9.74 8.41
CA VAL A 14 19.73 -10.42 9.25
C VAL A 14 18.96 -11.44 8.41
N ALA A 15 18.79 -12.65 8.92
CA ALA A 15 17.95 -13.66 8.27
C ALA A 15 16.48 -13.23 8.38
N PRO A 16 15.69 -13.37 7.28
CA PRO A 16 14.27 -13.07 7.34
C PRO A 16 13.52 -14.11 8.18
N ASP A 17 12.60 -13.65 9.03
CA ASP A 17 11.66 -14.50 9.78
C ASP A 17 10.33 -14.55 9.03
N PHE A 18 10.24 -15.46 8.06
CA PHE A 18 9.05 -15.62 7.23
C PHE A 18 7.83 -16.08 8.03
N GLU A 19 7.99 -16.86 9.07
CA GLU A 19 6.88 -17.30 9.93
C GLU A 19 6.22 -16.09 10.62
N THR A 20 7.03 -15.20 11.18
CA THR A 20 6.52 -13.94 11.75
C THR A 20 5.87 -13.05 10.68
N PHE A 21 6.46 -12.93 9.48
CA PHE A 21 5.88 -12.11 8.41
C PHE A 21 4.52 -12.65 7.97
N GLU A 22 4.38 -13.95 7.76
CA GLU A 22 3.12 -14.59 7.37
C GLU A 22 2.05 -14.44 8.45
N ARG A 23 2.40 -14.62 9.72
CA ARG A 23 1.50 -14.46 10.85
C ARG A 23 0.97 -13.03 10.96
N VAL A 24 1.84 -12.03 10.88
CA VAL A 24 1.45 -10.61 10.94
C VAL A 24 0.61 -10.24 9.72
N SER A 25 1.01 -10.67 8.52
CA SER A 25 0.25 -10.48 7.28
C SER A 25 -1.17 -11.05 7.39
N ALA A 26 -1.30 -12.29 7.86
CA ALA A 26 -2.61 -12.93 8.05
C ALA A 26 -3.52 -12.13 8.99
N SER A 27 -2.98 -11.59 10.09
CA SER A 27 -3.72 -10.76 11.03
C SER A 27 -4.18 -9.43 10.39
N VAL A 28 -3.30 -8.78 9.61
CA VAL A 28 -3.65 -7.57 8.86
C VAL A 28 -4.74 -7.86 7.82
N MET A 29 -4.62 -8.95 7.07
CA MET A 29 -5.63 -9.34 6.07
C MET A 29 -6.97 -9.67 6.72
N GLU A 30 -6.99 -10.22 7.92
CA GLU A 30 -8.22 -10.44 8.68
C GLU A 30 -8.86 -9.11 9.10
N THR A 31 -8.06 -8.13 9.51
CA THR A 31 -8.55 -6.77 9.80
C THR A 31 -9.18 -6.14 8.55
N PHE A 32 -8.61 -6.33 7.36
CA PHE A 32 -9.22 -5.88 6.11
C PHE A 32 -10.57 -6.59 5.83
N ARG A 33 -10.66 -7.90 6.04
CA ARG A 33 -11.91 -8.66 5.82
C ARG A 33 -13.03 -8.26 6.77
N ARG A 34 -12.73 -7.75 7.96
CA ARG A 34 -13.74 -7.15 8.87
C ARG A 34 -14.39 -5.89 8.28
N VAL A 35 -13.70 -5.18 7.40
CA VAL A 35 -14.20 -3.98 6.71
C VAL A 35 -15.01 -4.35 5.48
N THR A 36 -14.48 -5.22 4.62
CA THR A 36 -15.13 -5.65 3.37
C THR A 36 -14.72 -7.09 3.04
N PRO A 37 -15.63 -7.92 2.50
CA PRO A 37 -15.26 -9.24 1.97
C PRO A 37 -14.48 -9.13 0.65
N GLN A 38 -14.48 -7.96 0.00
CA GLN A 38 -13.82 -7.70 -1.28
C GLN A 38 -12.39 -7.24 -1.05
N VAL A 39 -11.52 -8.18 -0.66
CA VAL A 39 -10.10 -7.97 -0.43
C VAL A 39 -9.31 -8.76 -1.47
N GLU A 40 -8.54 -8.06 -2.28
CA GLU A 40 -7.59 -8.66 -3.22
C GLU A 40 -6.17 -8.53 -2.66
N VAL A 41 -5.62 -9.65 -2.19
CA VAL A 41 -4.27 -9.71 -1.62
C VAL A 41 -3.25 -9.80 -2.76
N ILE A 42 -2.30 -8.88 -2.80
CA ILE A 42 -1.26 -8.80 -3.83
C ILE A 42 0.05 -9.42 -3.32
N SER A 43 0.39 -9.16 -2.07
CA SER A 43 1.59 -9.68 -1.42
C SER A 43 1.38 -9.80 0.10
N LEU A 44 2.42 -10.17 0.86
CA LEU A 44 2.36 -10.21 2.32
C LEU A 44 2.02 -8.86 2.97
N ASP A 45 2.34 -7.76 2.29
CA ASP A 45 2.23 -6.39 2.80
C ASP A 45 1.31 -5.48 1.99
N GLU A 46 0.63 -6.03 0.97
CA GLU A 46 -0.19 -5.25 0.05
C GLU A 46 -1.52 -5.91 -0.28
N ALA A 47 -2.60 -5.14 -0.21
CA ALA A 47 -3.93 -5.56 -0.65
C ALA A 47 -4.73 -4.39 -1.21
N PHE A 48 -5.69 -4.68 -2.07
CA PHE A 48 -6.76 -3.77 -2.47
C PHE A 48 -8.06 -4.13 -1.77
N LEU A 49 -8.80 -3.11 -1.37
CA LEU A 49 -10.10 -3.25 -0.71
C LEU A 49 -11.17 -2.48 -1.50
N ASP A 50 -12.23 -3.14 -1.93
CA ASP A 50 -13.40 -2.42 -2.41
C ASP A 50 -14.32 -2.09 -1.22
N VAL A 51 -14.36 -0.82 -0.85
CA VAL A 51 -15.13 -0.35 0.31
C VAL A 51 -16.48 0.27 -0.05
N ARG A 52 -16.87 0.26 -1.34
CA ARG A 52 -18.16 0.85 -1.79
C ARG A 52 -19.36 0.29 -1.04
N GLY A 53 -19.38 -1.03 -0.84
CA GLY A 53 -20.45 -1.70 -0.09
C GLY A 53 -20.43 -1.44 1.42
N SER A 54 -19.32 -1.00 1.96
CA SER A 54 -19.11 -0.78 3.40
C SER A 54 -19.37 0.66 3.84
N ALA A 55 -19.44 1.61 2.90
CA ALA A 55 -19.52 3.04 3.19
C ALA A 55 -20.75 3.43 4.03
N ARG A 56 -21.90 2.81 3.80
CA ARG A 56 -23.13 3.07 4.60
C ARG A 56 -22.97 2.69 6.07
N ARG A 57 -22.20 1.67 6.37
CA ARG A 57 -22.00 1.12 7.72
C ARG A 57 -20.80 1.74 8.42
N LEU A 58 -19.74 2.01 7.68
CA LEU A 58 -18.45 2.35 8.24
C LEU A 58 -18.01 3.81 7.98
N GLY A 59 -18.78 4.59 7.21
CA GLY A 59 -18.43 5.96 6.85
C GLY A 59 -17.67 6.08 5.53
N SER A 60 -17.13 7.24 5.28
CA SER A 60 -16.39 7.54 4.05
C SER A 60 -15.14 6.67 3.90
N PRO A 61 -14.63 6.48 2.67
CA PRO A 61 -13.37 5.76 2.45
C PRO A 61 -12.20 6.31 3.26
N LEU A 62 -12.16 7.62 3.51
CA LEU A 62 -11.12 8.25 4.34
C LEU A 62 -11.26 7.82 5.81
N GLU A 63 -12.45 7.86 6.37
CA GLU A 63 -12.70 7.40 7.76
C GLU A 63 -12.40 5.91 7.93
N ILE A 64 -12.70 5.11 6.91
CA ILE A 64 -12.35 3.68 6.89
C ILE A 64 -10.83 3.51 6.91
N ALA A 65 -10.10 4.25 6.06
CA ALA A 65 -8.65 4.19 5.98
C ALA A 65 -7.97 4.59 7.30
N GLU A 66 -8.41 5.68 7.93
CA GLU A 66 -7.86 6.13 9.21
C GLU A 66 -8.09 5.11 10.34
N ARG A 67 -9.29 4.51 10.39
CA ARG A 67 -9.57 3.43 11.35
C ARG A 67 -8.72 2.19 11.10
N LEU A 68 -8.55 1.78 9.84
CA LEU A 68 -7.69 0.65 9.51
C LEU A 68 -6.25 0.90 9.94
N ARG A 69 -5.70 2.09 9.68
CA ARG A 69 -4.35 2.46 10.10
C ARG A 69 -4.19 2.41 11.61
N ALA A 70 -5.13 3.00 12.34
CA ALA A 70 -5.14 2.96 13.81
C ALA A 70 -5.20 1.51 14.33
N THR A 71 -6.13 0.70 13.81
CA THR A 71 -6.28 -0.70 14.23
C THR A 71 -5.01 -1.52 13.95
N ILE A 72 -4.39 -1.37 12.78
CA ILE A 72 -3.15 -2.09 12.43
C ILE A 72 -2.01 -1.65 13.34
N HIS A 73 -1.90 -0.37 13.61
CA HIS A 73 -0.89 0.14 14.54
C HIS A 73 -1.10 -0.42 15.95
N ASP A 74 -2.33 -0.40 16.47
CA ASP A 74 -2.64 -0.84 17.82
C ASP A 74 -2.49 -2.38 17.99
N GLU A 75 -2.91 -3.15 16.98
CA GLU A 75 -2.90 -4.63 17.05
C GLU A 75 -1.52 -5.22 16.66
N GLN A 76 -0.76 -4.58 15.76
CA GLN A 76 0.46 -5.16 15.20
C GLN A 76 1.73 -4.33 15.44
N GLY A 77 1.61 -3.09 15.94
CA GLY A 77 2.75 -2.20 16.18
C GLY A 77 3.45 -1.71 14.90
N ILE A 78 2.78 -1.81 13.74
CA ILE A 78 3.33 -1.36 12.46
C ILE A 78 2.50 -0.23 11.87
N THR A 79 3.08 0.56 10.97
CA THR A 79 2.37 1.60 10.23
C THR A 79 1.94 1.09 8.85
N CYS A 80 0.89 1.70 8.29
CA CYS A 80 0.52 1.46 6.90
C CYS A 80 0.13 2.75 6.18
N SER A 81 0.36 2.77 4.87
CA SER A 81 0.02 3.88 4.00
C SER A 81 -1.12 3.49 3.08
N VAL A 82 -2.14 4.34 2.98
CA VAL A 82 -3.36 4.05 2.23
C VAL A 82 -3.53 5.03 1.08
N GLY A 83 -3.79 4.50 -0.11
CA GLY A 83 -4.24 5.27 -1.27
C GLY A 83 -5.73 5.01 -1.55
N ILE A 84 -6.50 6.08 -1.76
CA ILE A 84 -7.92 6.00 -2.06
C ILE A 84 -8.16 6.60 -3.44
N ALA A 85 -8.70 5.81 -4.35
CA ALA A 85 -9.01 6.25 -5.71
C ALA A 85 -10.10 5.38 -6.36
N ALA A 86 -10.56 5.78 -7.54
CA ALA A 86 -11.58 5.05 -8.28
C ALA A 86 -11.07 3.77 -8.96
N THR A 87 -9.75 3.62 -9.13
CA THR A 87 -9.11 2.45 -9.74
C THR A 87 -7.95 1.93 -8.89
N MET A 88 -7.65 0.65 -9.00
CA MET A 88 -6.55 0.00 -8.29
C MET A 88 -5.19 0.65 -8.60
N THR A 89 -4.95 0.95 -9.88
CA THR A 89 -3.72 1.63 -10.31
C THR A 89 -3.53 2.97 -9.62
N LEU A 90 -4.55 3.83 -9.62
CA LEU A 90 -4.49 5.13 -8.94
C LEU A 90 -4.35 4.97 -7.43
N ALA A 91 -5.09 4.04 -6.82
CA ALA A 91 -4.99 3.76 -5.38
C ALA A 91 -3.57 3.30 -5.00
N LYS A 92 -2.95 2.43 -5.81
CA LYS A 92 -1.57 2.00 -5.60
C LYS A 92 -0.57 3.15 -5.69
N MET A 93 -0.71 4.01 -6.69
CA MET A 93 0.13 5.19 -6.85
C MET A 93 -0.07 6.18 -5.70
N ALA A 94 -1.31 6.40 -5.27
CA ALA A 94 -1.65 7.23 -4.13
C ALA A 94 -1.05 6.69 -2.83
N SER A 95 -1.09 5.37 -2.59
CA SER A 95 -0.50 4.78 -1.39
C SER A 95 1.02 4.95 -1.33
N ARG A 96 1.71 4.91 -2.49
CA ARG A 96 3.16 5.23 -2.57
C ARG A 96 3.45 6.66 -2.13
N ARG A 97 2.59 7.62 -2.53
CA ARG A 97 2.69 9.04 -2.11
C ARG A 97 2.31 9.26 -0.65
N ALA A 98 1.54 8.34 -0.07
CA ALA A 98 1.14 8.38 1.35
C ALA A 98 2.24 7.88 2.30
N LYS A 99 3.31 7.25 1.79
CA LYS A 99 4.40 6.72 2.63
C LYS A 99 5.15 7.85 3.35
N PRO A 100 5.63 7.59 4.60
CA PRO A 100 5.70 6.29 5.28
C PRO A 100 4.45 5.89 6.07
N ASP A 101 3.59 6.81 6.48
CA ASP A 101 2.43 6.57 7.35
C ASP A 101 1.36 7.63 7.12
N GLY A 102 0.64 7.51 6.00
CA GLY A 102 -0.33 8.52 5.61
C GLY A 102 -1.50 7.97 4.79
N VAL A 103 -2.41 8.88 4.44
CA VAL A 103 -3.51 8.63 3.51
C VAL A 103 -3.47 9.66 2.40
N VAL A 104 -3.58 9.21 1.15
CA VAL A 104 -3.76 10.08 -0.02
C VAL A 104 -5.05 9.71 -0.73
N VAL A 105 -5.91 10.70 -0.93
CA VAL A 105 -7.16 10.57 -1.69
C VAL A 105 -6.99 11.20 -3.06
N VAL A 106 -7.30 10.46 -4.11
CA VAL A 106 -7.35 10.95 -5.50
C VAL A 106 -8.80 10.88 -5.99
N PRO A 107 -9.57 11.95 -5.81
CA PRO A 107 -10.94 11.98 -6.31
C PRO A 107 -10.97 12.08 -7.85
N PRO A 108 -12.07 11.70 -8.51
CA PRO A 108 -12.15 11.62 -9.97
C PRO A 108 -11.79 12.93 -10.70
N ASP A 109 -12.15 14.06 -10.14
CA ASP A 109 -11.87 15.41 -10.70
C ASP A 109 -10.40 15.82 -10.53
N ARG A 110 -9.60 15.11 -9.74
CA ARG A 110 -8.20 15.40 -9.47
C ARG A 110 -7.22 14.42 -10.13
N VAL A 111 -7.73 13.43 -10.88
CA VAL A 111 -6.87 12.40 -11.51
C VAL A 111 -5.81 13.03 -12.42
N THR A 112 -6.21 13.94 -13.29
CA THR A 112 -5.28 14.60 -14.22
C THR A 112 -4.20 15.41 -13.47
N SER A 113 -4.59 16.20 -12.49
CA SER A 113 -3.65 17.00 -11.69
C SER A 113 -2.76 16.15 -10.79
N PHE A 114 -3.20 14.95 -10.42
CA PHE A 114 -2.38 13.97 -9.70
C PHE A 114 -1.33 13.31 -10.61
N LEU A 115 -1.72 12.94 -11.84
CA LEU A 115 -0.86 12.20 -12.77
C LEU A 115 0.16 13.10 -13.51
N HIS A 116 -0.23 14.28 -13.96
CA HIS A 116 0.61 15.13 -14.81
C HIS A 116 2.01 15.45 -14.26
N PRO A 117 2.20 15.70 -12.95
CA PRO A 117 3.53 15.98 -12.42
C PRO A 117 4.40 14.73 -12.21
N LEU A 118 3.87 13.51 -12.47
CA LEU A 118 4.59 12.27 -12.23
C LEU A 118 5.51 11.94 -13.41
N ASP A 119 6.71 11.46 -13.10
CA ASP A 119 7.55 10.79 -14.09
C ASP A 119 6.89 9.47 -14.53
N VAL A 120 7.06 9.09 -15.81
CA VAL A 120 6.51 7.85 -16.37
C VAL A 120 6.95 6.60 -15.59
N GLY A 121 8.14 6.63 -15.00
CA GLY A 121 8.64 5.56 -14.13
C GLY A 121 7.92 5.44 -12.78
N GLU A 122 7.10 6.43 -12.40
CA GLU A 122 6.25 6.36 -11.20
C GLU A 122 4.94 5.59 -11.45
N LEU A 123 4.56 5.38 -12.72
CA LEU A 123 3.38 4.59 -13.06
C LEU A 123 3.54 3.15 -12.58
N TRP A 124 2.48 2.61 -11.98
CA TRP A 124 2.50 1.22 -11.54
C TRP A 124 2.66 0.26 -12.73
N GLY A 125 3.66 -0.62 -12.64
CA GLY A 125 4.02 -1.55 -13.71
C GLY A 125 5.11 -1.04 -14.66
N VAL A 126 5.53 0.22 -14.56
CA VAL A 126 6.62 0.77 -15.34
C VAL A 126 7.94 0.61 -14.58
N GLY A 127 8.74 -0.36 -15.01
CA GLY A 127 10.12 -0.55 -14.53
C GLY A 127 11.13 0.21 -15.39
N GLU A 128 12.41 0.17 -14.98
CA GLU A 128 13.49 0.92 -15.65
C GLU A 128 13.61 0.63 -17.16
N LYS A 129 13.42 -0.65 -17.56
CA LYS A 129 13.45 -1.04 -18.98
C LYS A 129 12.30 -0.40 -19.78
N THR A 130 11.09 -0.40 -19.23
CA THR A 130 9.92 0.21 -19.88
C THR A 130 10.04 1.72 -19.92
N ARG A 131 10.51 2.33 -18.81
CA ARG A 131 10.78 3.77 -18.75
C ARG A 131 11.78 4.23 -19.81
N ALA A 132 12.80 3.43 -20.09
CA ALA A 132 13.80 3.78 -21.11
C ALA A 132 13.30 3.63 -22.55
N MET A 133 12.15 2.99 -22.77
CA MET A 133 11.52 2.83 -24.09
C MET A 133 10.40 3.86 -24.34
N LEU A 134 9.90 4.53 -23.29
CA LEU A 134 8.87 5.56 -23.37
C LEU A 134 9.46 6.96 -23.38
#